data_3914acd15b194737ba2d2e8c13cbcd17
#
_entry.id   3914acd15b194737ba2d2e8c13cbcd17
#
_cell.length_a   1.000
_cell.length_b   1.000
_cell.length_c   1.000
_cell.angle_alpha   90.00
_cell.angle_beta   90.00
_cell.angle_gamma   90.00
#
_symmetry.space_group_name_H-M   'P 1'
#
loop_
_entity.id
_entity.type
_entity.pdbx_description
1 polymer ?
#
loop_
_entity_poly.entity_id
_entity_poly.type
_entity_poly.pdbx_seq_one_letter_code
_entity_poly.pdbx_strand_id
1 'polypeptide(L)'
;GLVIQLHIAAMFLPSLVTGDLIKRFGHSKIMHAGVALFSITILTSLFEQNFVNYLIALVFLGFGWNFLFISGTSLLVLSYRENEKYKAQGINDLIVYSIQATASLSAGIFLALTSWKTMNLVCIIFLILIVLSTMKADSKEKK
;
A
#
# COMPACT_ATOMS: atom_id res chain seq x y z
N GLY A 1 -4.74 16.41 12.51
CA GLY A 1 -4.18 16.09 13.78
C GLY A 1 -3.71 14.64 13.94
N LEU A 2 -3.96 14.06 15.11
CA LEU A 2 -3.40 12.79 15.60
C LEU A 2 -3.55 11.61 14.63
N VAL A 3 -4.71 11.46 14.00
CA VAL A 3 -5.01 10.34 13.07
C VAL A 3 -4.02 10.30 11.90
N ILE A 4 -3.74 11.46 11.28
CA ILE A 4 -2.79 11.56 10.16
C ILE A 4 -1.36 11.32 10.64
N GLN A 5 -1.00 11.81 11.82
CA GLN A 5 0.34 11.56 12.39
C GLN A 5 0.58 10.07 12.63
N LEU A 6 -0.40 9.36 13.21
CA LEU A 6 -0.31 7.92 13.43
C LEU A 6 -0.33 7.13 12.12
N HIS A 7 -1.08 7.58 11.11
CA HIS A 7 -1.04 7.01 9.76
C HIS A 7 0.36 7.11 9.15
N ILE A 8 0.96 8.31 9.18
CA ILE A 8 2.32 8.53 8.67
C ILE A 8 3.34 7.69 9.46
N ALA A 9 3.22 7.65 10.78
CA ALA A 9 4.07 6.80 11.60
C ALA A 9 3.94 5.31 11.19
N ALA A 10 2.72 4.82 10.95
CA ALA A 10 2.44 3.47 10.48
C ALA A 10 2.95 3.19 9.06
N MET A 11 3.09 4.23 8.21
CA MET A 11 3.72 4.08 6.90
C MET A 11 5.25 3.89 6.97
N PHE A 12 5.93 4.54 7.92
CA PHE A 12 7.39 4.59 7.91
C PHE A 12 8.06 3.80 9.03
N LEU A 13 7.54 3.79 10.26
CA LEU A 13 8.17 3.07 11.38
C LEU A 13 8.36 1.56 11.12
N PRO A 14 7.40 0.85 10.51
CA PRO A 14 7.58 -0.58 10.25
C PRO A 14 8.72 -0.88 9.29
N SER A 15 9.17 0.07 8.47
CA SER A 15 10.29 -0.12 7.53
C SER A 15 11.59 -0.53 8.24
N LEU A 16 11.75 -0.18 9.52
CA LEU A 16 12.89 -0.59 10.35
C LEU A 16 12.99 -2.12 10.48
N VAL A 17 11.88 -2.83 10.40
CA VAL A 17 11.81 -4.29 10.56
C VAL A 17 11.30 -5.01 9.30
N THR A 18 10.63 -4.32 8.39
CA THR A 18 10.03 -4.92 7.18
C THR A 18 11.09 -5.60 6.30
N GLY A 19 12.30 -5.02 6.20
CA GLY A 19 13.40 -5.64 5.47
C GLY A 19 13.81 -7.00 6.03
N ASP A 20 13.85 -7.15 7.35
CA ASP A 20 14.18 -8.42 8.00
C ASP A 20 13.02 -9.42 7.93
N LEU A 21 11.78 -8.94 7.96
CA LEU A 21 10.61 -9.78 7.69
C LEU A 21 10.64 -10.35 6.26
N ILE A 22 11.01 -9.54 5.27
CA ILE A 22 11.17 -9.98 3.88
C ILE A 22 12.25 -11.05 3.77
N LYS A 23 13.42 -10.85 4.40
CA LYS A 23 14.50 -11.86 4.42
C LYS A 23 14.05 -13.18 5.04
N ARG A 24 13.23 -13.13 6.09
CA ARG A 24 12.78 -14.31 6.83
C ARG A 24 11.62 -15.05 6.15
N PHE A 25 10.66 -14.32 5.59
CA PHE A 25 9.40 -14.88 5.10
C PHE A 25 9.24 -14.83 3.58
N GLY A 26 10.06 -14.06 2.88
CA GLY A 26 9.96 -13.79 1.44
C GLY A 26 9.05 -12.60 1.12
N HIS A 27 9.27 -12.02 -0.05
CA HIS A 27 8.53 -10.84 -0.53
C HIS A 27 7.03 -11.11 -0.64
N SER A 28 6.67 -12.26 -1.21
CA SER A 28 5.28 -12.63 -1.49
C SER A 28 4.43 -12.67 -0.23
N LYS A 29 4.91 -13.27 0.86
CA LYS A 29 4.15 -13.35 2.11
C LYS A 29 3.94 -11.99 2.75
N ILE A 30 4.94 -11.11 2.69
CA ILE A 30 4.83 -9.75 3.23
C ILE A 30 3.86 -8.92 2.37
N MET A 31 3.87 -9.08 1.04
CA MET A 31 2.89 -8.44 0.16
C MET A 31 1.46 -8.91 0.46
N HIS A 32 1.24 -10.22 0.67
CA HIS A 32 -0.07 -10.74 1.06
C HIS A 32 -0.54 -10.22 2.43
N ALA A 33 0.38 -10.06 3.39
CA ALA A 33 0.07 -9.41 4.66
C ALA A 33 -0.36 -7.93 4.45
N GLY A 34 0.31 -7.21 3.56
CA GLY A 34 -0.08 -5.85 3.17
C GLY A 34 -1.48 -5.80 2.53
N VAL A 35 -1.79 -6.74 1.64
CA VAL A 35 -3.14 -6.89 1.05
C VAL A 35 -4.19 -7.16 2.13
N ALA A 36 -3.90 -8.05 3.07
CA ALA A 36 -4.81 -8.34 4.19
C ALA A 36 -5.10 -7.08 5.03
N LEU A 37 -4.08 -6.27 5.32
CA LEU A 37 -4.23 -5.00 6.03
C LEU A 37 -5.08 -3.99 5.24
N PHE A 38 -4.92 -3.90 3.91
CA PHE A 38 -5.78 -3.07 3.06
C PHE A 38 -7.24 -3.56 3.06
N SER A 39 -7.44 -4.88 3.06
CA SER A 39 -8.79 -5.46 3.18
C SER A 39 -9.44 -5.08 4.51
N ILE A 40 -8.71 -5.16 5.61
CA ILE A 40 -9.17 -4.74 6.95
C ILE A 40 -9.50 -3.25 6.95
N THR A 41 -8.67 -2.41 6.32
CA THR A 41 -8.92 -0.96 6.17
C THR A 41 -10.26 -0.71 5.49
N ILE A 42 -10.53 -1.34 4.34
CA ILE A 42 -11.80 -1.17 3.61
C ILE A 42 -12.97 -1.65 4.46
N LEU A 43 -12.87 -2.83 5.07
CA LEU A 43 -13.92 -3.38 5.93
C LEU A 43 -14.22 -2.42 7.10
N THR A 44 -13.19 -1.94 7.81
CA THR A 44 -13.37 -0.99 8.92
C THR A 44 -14.01 0.32 8.45
N SER A 45 -13.64 0.80 7.25
CA SER A 45 -14.17 2.03 6.66
C SER A 45 -15.64 1.94 6.23
N LEU A 46 -16.19 0.74 6.06
CA LEU A 46 -17.60 0.51 5.73
C LEU A 46 -18.52 0.50 6.95
N PHE A 47 -17.96 0.36 8.16
CA PHE A 47 -18.72 0.47 9.41
C PHE A 47 -19.04 1.93 9.77
N GLU A 48 -19.54 2.14 10.97
CA GLU A 48 -19.90 3.45 11.48
C GLU A 48 -18.71 4.43 11.43
N GLN A 49 -18.95 5.63 10.91
CA GLN A 49 -17.93 6.66 10.74
C GLN A 49 -17.72 7.41 12.06
N ASN A 50 -16.90 6.86 12.94
CA ASN A 50 -16.47 7.49 14.18
C ASN A 50 -14.94 7.62 14.22
N PHE A 51 -14.45 8.39 15.17
CA PHE A 51 -13.02 8.68 15.32
C PHE A 51 -12.16 7.40 15.44
N VAL A 52 -12.64 6.40 16.20
CA VAL A 52 -11.89 5.16 16.45
C VAL A 52 -11.77 4.34 15.17
N ASN A 53 -12.86 4.19 14.41
CA ASN A 53 -12.85 3.46 13.14
C ASN A 53 -11.96 4.14 12.10
N TYR A 54 -11.97 5.48 12.02
CA TYR A 54 -11.02 6.21 11.18
C TYR A 54 -9.57 6.00 11.58
N LEU A 55 -9.29 6.05 12.89
CA LEU A 55 -7.95 5.84 13.42
C LEU A 55 -7.44 4.44 13.06
N ILE A 56 -8.24 3.41 13.34
CA ILE A 56 -7.90 2.01 13.04
C ILE A 56 -7.68 1.81 11.54
N ALA A 57 -8.63 2.27 10.71
CA ALA A 57 -8.54 2.14 9.26
C ALA A 57 -7.26 2.78 8.71
N LEU A 58 -6.92 4.00 9.13
CA LEU A 58 -5.74 4.71 8.64
C LEU A 58 -4.42 4.13 9.15
N VAL A 59 -4.39 3.59 10.37
CA VAL A 59 -3.22 2.89 10.89
C VAL A 59 -2.97 1.60 10.09
N PHE A 60 -4.00 0.78 9.85
CA PHE A 60 -3.86 -0.42 9.01
C PHE A 60 -3.51 -0.09 7.55
N LEU A 61 -4.06 1.01 7.01
CA LEU A 61 -3.68 1.50 5.70
C LEU A 61 -2.18 1.83 5.63
N GLY A 62 -1.64 2.48 6.66
CA GLY A 62 -0.22 2.80 6.76
C GLY A 62 0.68 1.56 6.79
N PHE A 63 0.38 0.58 7.63
CA PHE A 63 1.10 -0.71 7.67
C PHE A 63 1.00 -1.46 6.33
N GLY A 64 -0.19 -1.54 5.75
CA GLY A 64 -0.42 -2.21 4.47
C GLY A 64 0.38 -1.56 3.34
N TRP A 65 0.41 -0.22 3.30
CA TRP A 65 1.22 0.53 2.35
C TRP A 65 2.71 0.22 2.52
N ASN A 66 3.21 0.25 3.76
CA ASN A 66 4.60 -0.07 4.05
C ASN A 66 5.00 -1.45 3.52
N PHE A 67 4.23 -2.48 3.84
CA PHE A 67 4.52 -3.85 3.42
C PHE A 67 4.52 -4.01 1.90
N LEU A 68 3.53 -3.42 1.21
CA LEU A 68 3.45 -3.48 -0.25
C LEU A 68 4.56 -2.67 -0.92
N PHE A 69 4.82 -1.45 -0.44
CA PHE A 69 5.83 -0.57 -1.03
C PHE A 69 7.25 -1.12 -0.87
N ILE A 70 7.63 -1.49 0.36
CA ILE A 70 8.98 -2.01 0.64
C ILE A 70 9.20 -3.34 -0.09
N SER A 71 8.22 -4.27 -0.06
CA SER A 71 8.33 -5.54 -0.78
C SER A 71 8.40 -5.35 -2.29
N GLY A 72 7.55 -4.48 -2.85
CA GLY A 72 7.53 -4.20 -4.29
C GLY A 72 8.83 -3.55 -4.77
N THR A 73 9.32 -2.55 -4.06
CA THR A 73 10.59 -1.88 -4.37
C THR A 73 11.79 -2.84 -4.23
N SER A 74 11.77 -3.72 -3.22
CA SER A 74 12.80 -4.74 -3.03
C SER A 74 12.77 -5.81 -4.15
N LEU A 75 11.59 -6.22 -4.62
CA LEU A 75 11.47 -7.10 -5.81
C LEU A 75 11.98 -6.43 -7.08
N LEU A 76 11.77 -5.13 -7.24
CA LEU A 76 12.28 -4.40 -8.39
C LEU A 76 13.80 -4.49 -8.47
N VAL A 77 14.50 -4.48 -7.32
CA VAL A 77 15.97 -4.64 -7.27
C VAL A 77 16.44 -5.92 -7.94
N LEU A 78 15.65 -6.99 -7.87
CA LEU A 78 15.97 -8.29 -8.49
C LEU A 78 15.71 -8.33 -10.02
N SER A 79 15.12 -7.27 -10.58
CA SER A 79 14.62 -7.26 -11.96
C SER A 79 15.49 -6.45 -12.91
N TYR A 80 16.44 -5.64 -12.42
CA TYR A 80 17.30 -4.78 -13.24
C TYR A 80 18.80 -5.09 -13.06
N ARG A 81 19.61 -4.67 -14.03
CA ARG A 81 21.07 -4.78 -13.95
C ARG A 81 21.66 -3.65 -13.09
N GLU A 82 22.85 -3.86 -12.53
CA GLU A 82 23.51 -2.88 -11.65
C GLU A 82 23.68 -1.48 -12.30
N ASN A 83 23.96 -1.43 -13.59
CA ASN A 83 24.11 -0.17 -14.34
C ASN A 83 22.78 0.56 -14.59
N GLU A 84 21.62 -0.09 -14.38
CA GLU A 84 20.28 0.47 -14.59
C GLU A 84 19.60 0.88 -13.26
N LYS A 85 20.23 0.60 -12.12
CA LYS A 85 19.70 0.75 -10.78
C LYS A 85 19.06 2.13 -10.54
N TYR A 86 19.81 3.20 -10.76
CA TYR A 86 19.31 4.56 -10.48
C TYR A 86 18.16 4.95 -11.41
N LYS A 87 18.21 4.53 -12.67
CA LYS A 87 17.14 4.80 -13.64
C LYS A 87 15.88 4.01 -13.29
N ALA A 88 15.99 2.74 -12.97
CA ALA A 88 14.85 1.89 -12.61
C ALA A 88 14.17 2.37 -11.32
N GLN A 89 14.94 2.68 -10.28
CA GLN A 89 14.41 3.22 -9.03
C GLN A 89 13.79 4.61 -9.22
N GLY A 90 14.45 5.50 -9.96
CA GLY A 90 13.92 6.84 -10.23
C GLY A 90 12.59 6.81 -11.01
N ILE A 91 12.45 5.91 -11.99
CA ILE A 91 11.20 5.73 -12.73
C ILE A 91 10.10 5.16 -11.80
N ASN A 92 10.44 4.15 -11.00
CA ASN A 92 9.51 3.59 -10.02
C ASN A 92 8.97 4.65 -9.07
N ASP A 93 9.86 5.44 -8.47
CA ASP A 93 9.49 6.47 -7.51
C ASP A 93 8.66 7.58 -8.17
N LEU A 94 9.04 8.00 -9.39
CA LEU A 94 8.28 8.98 -10.16
C LEU A 94 6.83 8.49 -10.38
N ILE A 95 6.65 7.24 -10.80
CA ILE A 95 5.32 6.66 -11.06
C ILE A 95 4.53 6.59 -9.75
N VAL A 96 5.10 6.01 -8.69
CA VAL A 96 4.42 5.82 -7.40
C VAL A 96 3.97 7.17 -6.82
N TYR A 97 4.88 8.13 -6.70
CA TYR A 97 4.57 9.42 -6.09
C TYR A 97 3.68 10.31 -6.98
N SER A 98 3.78 10.20 -8.32
CA SER A 98 2.85 10.90 -9.22
C SER A 98 1.42 10.38 -9.09
N ILE A 99 1.24 9.06 -9.03
CA ILE A 99 -0.08 8.45 -8.81
C ILE A 99 -0.61 8.84 -7.42
N GLN A 100 0.22 8.78 -6.39
CA GLN A 100 -0.15 9.15 -5.03
C GLN A 100 -0.57 10.62 -4.93
N ALA A 101 0.18 11.54 -5.54
CA ALA A 101 -0.15 12.96 -5.57
C ALA A 101 -1.47 13.20 -6.30
N THR A 102 -1.67 12.59 -7.48
CA THR A 102 -2.90 12.72 -8.26
C THR A 102 -4.10 12.17 -7.48
N ALA A 103 -3.98 11.00 -6.86
CA ALA A 103 -5.03 10.42 -6.04
C ALA A 103 -5.37 11.30 -4.84
N SER A 104 -4.37 11.85 -4.15
CA SER A 104 -4.55 12.73 -3.01
C SER A 104 -5.27 14.03 -3.39
N LEU A 105 -4.88 14.68 -4.49
CA LEU A 105 -5.52 15.89 -4.99
C LEU A 105 -6.95 15.66 -5.46
N SER A 106 -7.21 14.51 -6.10
CA SER A 106 -8.55 14.17 -6.60
C SER A 106 -9.50 13.66 -5.53
N ALA A 107 -9.00 13.11 -4.42
CA ALA A 107 -9.81 12.48 -3.37
C ALA A 107 -10.86 13.44 -2.78
N GLY A 108 -10.49 14.70 -2.54
CA GLY A 108 -11.42 15.72 -2.02
C GLY A 108 -12.55 16.03 -3.00
N ILE A 109 -12.24 16.18 -4.27
CA ILE A 109 -13.23 16.43 -5.35
C ILE A 109 -14.13 15.20 -5.47
N PHE A 110 -13.56 14.01 -5.52
CA PHE A 110 -14.30 12.78 -5.64
C PHE A 110 -15.28 12.59 -4.47
N LEU A 111 -14.84 12.86 -3.24
CA LEU A 111 -15.66 12.77 -2.04
C LEU A 111 -16.79 13.83 -2.03
N ALA A 112 -16.53 15.04 -2.54
CA ALA A 112 -17.53 16.10 -2.66
C ALA A 112 -18.63 15.77 -3.69
N LEU A 113 -18.28 15.05 -4.77
CA LEU A 113 -19.21 14.68 -5.85
C LEU A 113 -19.93 13.34 -5.61
N THR A 114 -19.44 12.54 -4.68
CA THR A 114 -19.98 11.20 -4.42
C THR A 114 -20.24 10.98 -2.92
N SER A 115 -20.00 9.81 -2.43
CA SER A 115 -20.13 9.49 -1.00
C SER A 115 -18.91 8.71 -0.51
N TRP A 116 -18.71 8.71 0.81
CA TRP A 116 -17.71 7.87 1.46
C TRP A 116 -17.83 6.39 1.10
N LYS A 117 -19.07 5.89 1.01
CA LYS A 117 -19.36 4.52 0.60
C LYS A 117 -18.90 4.25 -0.84
N THR A 118 -19.20 5.15 -1.76
CA THR A 118 -18.78 5.05 -3.17
C THR A 118 -17.27 5.05 -3.29
N MET A 119 -16.58 5.91 -2.54
CA MET A 119 -15.12 5.95 -2.51
C MET A 119 -14.52 4.62 -2.06
N ASN A 120 -15.05 4.01 -1.00
CA ASN A 120 -14.60 2.70 -0.53
C ASN A 120 -14.90 1.57 -1.53
N LEU A 121 -16.02 1.60 -2.24
CA LEU A 121 -16.32 0.62 -3.29
C LEU A 121 -15.33 0.71 -4.46
N VAL A 122 -14.92 1.92 -4.85
CA VAL A 122 -13.86 2.11 -5.86
C VAL A 122 -12.52 1.54 -5.36
N CYS A 123 -12.19 1.68 -4.07
CA CYS A 123 -10.98 1.09 -3.49
C CYS A 123 -10.97 -0.44 -3.59
N ILE A 124 -12.12 -1.12 -3.61
CA ILE A 124 -12.19 -2.57 -3.81
C ILE A 124 -11.66 -2.98 -5.18
N ILE A 125 -11.92 -2.18 -6.21
CA ILE A 125 -11.39 -2.45 -7.58
C ILE A 125 -9.86 -2.42 -7.56
N PHE A 126 -9.28 -1.39 -6.92
CA PHE A 126 -7.82 -1.30 -6.77
C PHE A 126 -7.26 -2.44 -5.92
N LEU A 127 -7.96 -2.84 -4.86
CA LEU A 127 -7.56 -3.98 -4.04
C LEU A 127 -7.49 -5.27 -4.87
N ILE A 128 -8.49 -5.53 -5.72
CA ILE A 128 -8.48 -6.70 -6.62
C ILE A 128 -7.26 -6.65 -7.55
N LEU A 129 -6.95 -5.50 -8.13
CA LEU A 129 -5.76 -5.35 -8.98
C LEU A 129 -4.46 -5.62 -8.22
N ILE A 130 -4.36 -5.18 -6.97
CA ILE A 130 -3.20 -5.46 -6.11
C ILE A 130 -3.11 -6.95 -5.82
N VAL A 131 -4.23 -7.62 -5.46
CA VAL A 131 -4.27 -9.07 -5.24
C VAL A 131 -3.76 -9.83 -6.46
N LEU A 132 -4.28 -9.52 -7.65
CA LEU A 132 -3.84 -10.16 -8.90
C LEU A 132 -2.35 -9.93 -9.18
N SER A 133 -1.84 -8.75 -8.87
CA SER A 133 -0.43 -8.42 -9.05
C SER A 133 0.46 -9.18 -8.06
N THR A 134 0.07 -9.30 -6.79
CA THR A 134 0.82 -10.06 -5.78
C THR A 134 0.82 -11.56 -6.07
N MET A 135 -0.28 -12.12 -6.57
CA MET A 135 -0.32 -13.52 -7.01
C MET A 135 0.64 -13.80 -8.18
N LYS A 136 0.78 -12.86 -9.13
CA LYS A 136 1.77 -12.98 -10.21
C LYS A 136 3.20 -12.90 -9.68
N ALA A 137 3.47 -12.06 -8.70
CA ALA A 137 4.78 -11.95 -8.06
C ALA A 137 5.16 -13.25 -7.35
N ASP A 138 4.23 -13.85 -6.59
CA ASP A 138 4.43 -15.14 -5.92
C ASP A 138 4.78 -16.28 -6.91
N SER A 139 4.12 -16.30 -8.06
CA SER A 139 4.40 -17.29 -9.13
C SER A 139 5.81 -17.14 -9.72
N LYS A 140 6.40 -15.95 -9.70
CA LYS A 140 7.77 -15.72 -10.19
C LYS A 140 8.83 -16.00 -9.13
N GLU A 141 8.56 -15.77 -7.86
CA GLU A 141 9.47 -16.02 -6.74
C GLU A 141 9.69 -17.53 -6.51
N LYS A 142 8.72 -18.37 -6.90
CA LYS A 142 8.78 -19.85 -6.79
C LYS A 142 9.47 -20.56 -7.96
N LYS A 143 9.84 -19.84 -9.00
CA LYS A 143 10.60 -20.35 -10.17
C LYS A 143 12.07 -20.00 -10.08
#